data_2011d261e1d4e2192d34b6b56e0a39c1
#
_entry.id   2011d261e1d4e2192d34b6b56e0a39c1
#
_cell.length_a   1.000
_cell.length_b   1.000
_cell.length_c   1.000
_cell.angle_alpha   90.00
_cell.angle_beta   90.00
_cell.angle_gamma   90.00
#
_symmetry.space_group_name_H-M   'P 1'
#
loop_
_entity.id
_entity.type
_entity.pdbx_description
1 polymer ?
#
loop_
_entity_poly.entity_id
_entity_poly.type
_entity_poly.pdbx_seq_one_letter_code
_entity_poly.pdbx_strand_id
1 'polypeptide(L)'
;EIDNIANAALDYYIDKGKVFSSTIQDKPLLAALDGKAKTFPGGKGAVSLGVKGQYDSALGGYTHNDTVNYVNPAKVKRANFTWKEHHIGIGVTLTELKRDGISVVDSATSDSLKSNRGREEQALANLLEDKLEDMAESYARGLNGFLWGDGTSDANALAGIRAFVKDTPAAVGQTCGGIDQNATANAWWRNRVNLSVATTATGNELTMFINTEMRQLQRFGGKPDIALCGSDFMDRLNKELTARGYYTQQGFARGADIKVGDITYSGLTFRYD
;
A
#
# COMPACT_ATOMS: atom_id res chain seq x y z
N GLU A 1 33.23 -18.85 -15.38
CA GLU A 1 32.44 -19.25 -16.56
C GLU A 1 30.92 -19.22 -16.24
N ILE A 2 30.50 -19.78 -15.11
CA ILE A 2 29.09 -19.74 -14.64
C ILE A 2 28.62 -18.31 -14.40
N ASP A 3 29.46 -17.45 -13.82
CA ASP A 3 29.12 -16.04 -13.57
C ASP A 3 28.88 -15.28 -14.88
N ASN A 4 29.62 -15.58 -15.94
CA ASN A 4 29.40 -14.93 -17.23
C ASN A 4 28.11 -15.40 -17.91
N ILE A 5 27.74 -16.67 -17.76
CA ILE A 5 26.49 -17.22 -18.28
C ILE A 5 25.30 -16.65 -17.50
N ALA A 6 25.42 -16.57 -16.17
CA ALA A 6 24.40 -16.00 -15.31
C ALA A 6 24.18 -14.51 -15.61
N ASN A 7 25.24 -13.74 -15.81
CA ASN A 7 25.14 -12.32 -16.19
C ASN A 7 24.50 -12.15 -17.58
N ALA A 8 24.87 -12.96 -18.56
CA ALA A 8 24.27 -12.91 -19.91
C ALA A 8 22.78 -13.30 -19.89
N ALA A 9 22.40 -14.29 -19.08
CA ALA A 9 21.00 -14.69 -18.89
C ALA A 9 20.19 -13.59 -18.18
N LEU A 10 20.78 -12.95 -17.18
CA LEU A 10 20.17 -11.83 -16.46
C LEU A 10 19.96 -10.61 -17.36
N ASP A 11 20.97 -10.25 -18.16
CA ASP A 11 20.88 -9.14 -19.12
C ASP A 11 19.79 -9.41 -20.16
N TYR A 12 19.72 -10.64 -20.69
CA TYR A 12 18.66 -11.04 -21.62
C TYR A 12 17.27 -10.97 -21.01
N TYR A 13 17.15 -11.29 -19.73
CA TYR A 13 15.86 -11.24 -19.01
C TYR A 13 15.44 -9.80 -18.71
N ILE A 14 16.37 -8.96 -18.30
CA ILE A 14 16.12 -7.52 -18.04
C ILE A 14 15.69 -6.81 -19.33
N ASP A 15 16.32 -7.11 -20.45
CA ASP A 15 15.97 -6.53 -21.78
C ASP A 15 14.56 -6.90 -22.26
N LYS A 16 14.01 -8.04 -21.81
CA LYS A 16 12.63 -8.44 -22.15
C LYS A 16 11.55 -7.62 -21.43
N GLY A 17 11.90 -6.85 -20.41
CA GLY A 17 10.96 -5.94 -19.73
C GLY A 17 9.74 -6.59 -19.07
N LYS A 18 9.77 -7.91 -18.82
CA LYS A 18 8.61 -8.67 -18.32
C LYS A 18 8.49 -8.72 -16.79
N VAL A 19 9.52 -8.35 -16.04
CA VAL A 19 9.66 -8.74 -14.62
C VAL A 19 8.69 -8.05 -13.66
N PHE A 20 8.21 -6.85 -13.95
CA PHE A 20 7.50 -6.08 -12.94
C PHE A 20 6.06 -5.66 -13.27
N SER A 21 5.54 -5.90 -14.46
CA SER A 21 4.24 -5.34 -14.86
C SER A 21 3.02 -6.21 -14.58
N SER A 22 3.21 -7.51 -14.32
CA SER A 22 2.10 -8.48 -14.24
C SER A 22 1.55 -8.69 -12.81
N THR A 23 2.40 -8.57 -11.79
CA THR A 23 2.05 -8.91 -10.40
C THR A 23 1.45 -7.77 -9.59
N ILE A 24 1.69 -6.53 -10.00
CA ILE A 24 1.21 -5.33 -9.30
C ILE A 24 -0.30 -5.13 -9.50
N GLN A 25 -0.88 -5.64 -10.58
CA GLN A 25 -2.28 -5.41 -10.95
C GLN A 25 -3.29 -6.06 -10.00
N ASP A 26 -2.92 -7.16 -9.33
CA ASP A 26 -3.82 -7.92 -8.45
C ASP A 26 -3.85 -7.40 -7.00
N LYS A 27 -3.08 -6.34 -6.69
CA LYS A 27 -2.99 -5.75 -5.35
C LYS A 27 -3.43 -4.28 -5.40
N PRO A 28 -4.72 -4.00 -5.15
CA PRO A 28 -5.31 -2.67 -5.31
C PRO A 28 -4.63 -1.58 -4.49
N LEU A 29 -4.20 -1.90 -3.26
CA LEU A 29 -3.47 -0.96 -2.41
C LEU A 29 -2.12 -0.59 -3.02
N LEU A 30 -1.33 -1.59 -3.41
CA LEU A 30 -0.01 -1.37 -3.99
C LEU A 30 -0.11 -0.57 -5.29
N ALA A 31 -1.05 -0.94 -6.17
CA ALA A 31 -1.29 -0.22 -7.44
C ALA A 31 -1.73 1.24 -7.23
N ALA A 32 -2.59 1.50 -6.22
CA ALA A 32 -3.05 2.84 -5.89
C ALA A 32 -1.93 3.74 -5.34
N LEU A 33 -1.01 3.18 -4.57
CA LEU A 33 0.11 3.90 -3.98
C LEU A 33 1.25 4.10 -4.97
N ASP A 34 1.55 3.11 -5.82
CA ASP A 34 2.59 3.20 -6.85
C ASP A 34 2.31 4.35 -7.82
N GLY A 35 1.07 4.50 -8.27
CA GLY A 35 0.65 5.62 -9.12
C GLY A 35 0.78 7.02 -8.47
N LYS A 36 0.95 7.09 -7.14
CA LYS A 36 1.13 8.34 -6.37
C LYS A 36 2.51 8.46 -5.74
N ALA A 37 3.40 7.49 -5.98
CA ALA A 37 4.75 7.49 -5.46
C ALA A 37 5.52 8.73 -5.91
N LYS A 38 6.29 9.30 -5.01
CA LYS A 38 7.16 10.46 -5.29
C LYS A 38 8.59 10.09 -4.95
N THR A 39 9.49 10.40 -5.86
CA THR A 39 10.91 10.30 -5.59
C THR A 39 11.37 11.45 -4.70
N PHE A 40 12.20 11.13 -3.72
CA PHE A 40 12.80 12.11 -2.83
C PHE A 40 14.31 12.17 -3.08
N PRO A 41 14.90 13.37 -3.25
CA PRO A 41 16.31 13.48 -3.62
C PRO A 41 17.32 13.14 -2.52
N GLY A 42 16.88 12.55 -1.40
CA GLY A 42 17.75 12.14 -0.31
C GLY A 42 18.13 13.26 0.66
N GLY A 43 19.07 13.01 1.54
CA GLY A 43 19.77 14.04 2.32
C GLY A 43 19.48 14.07 3.83
N LYS A 44 18.46 13.40 4.34
CA LYS A 44 18.19 13.29 5.80
C LYS A 44 17.76 11.88 6.17
N GLY A 45 18.12 11.42 7.34
CA GLY A 45 17.76 10.08 7.84
C GLY A 45 16.26 9.87 8.11
N ALA A 46 15.44 10.88 7.93
CA ALA A 46 13.99 10.81 8.08
C ALA A 46 13.28 11.83 7.20
N VAL A 47 12.09 11.49 6.74
CA VAL A 47 11.15 12.43 6.11
C VAL A 47 10.43 13.19 7.20
N SER A 48 10.60 14.51 7.24
CA SER A 48 9.95 15.39 8.21
C SER A 48 8.88 16.22 7.51
N LEU A 49 7.62 15.97 7.86
CA LEU A 49 6.46 16.68 7.32
C LEU A 49 5.95 17.70 8.33
N GLY A 50 5.86 18.96 7.93
CA GLY A 50 5.19 19.99 8.71
C GLY A 50 3.66 19.83 8.60
N VAL A 51 3.00 19.57 9.72
CA VAL A 51 1.55 19.36 9.78
C VAL A 51 0.91 20.50 10.58
N LYS A 52 -0.12 21.11 10.01
CA LYS A 52 -0.88 22.19 10.62
C LYS A 52 -2.35 21.77 10.70
N GLY A 53 -2.86 21.63 11.90
CA GLY A 53 -4.22 21.09 12.08
C GLY A 53 -5.13 21.92 12.98
N GLN A 54 -4.57 22.80 13.80
CA GLN A 54 -5.34 23.60 14.73
C GLN A 54 -5.12 25.08 14.49
N TYR A 55 -6.23 25.85 14.53
CA TYR A 55 -6.24 27.29 14.41
C TYR A 55 -6.77 27.87 15.73
N ASP A 56 -5.86 28.11 16.67
CA ASP A 56 -6.20 28.56 18.03
C ASP A 56 -6.30 30.10 18.14
N SER A 57 -6.25 30.82 17.03
CA SER A 57 -6.46 32.27 17.05
C SER A 57 -7.94 32.54 17.27
N ALA A 58 -8.28 33.16 18.37
CA ALA A 58 -9.66 33.56 18.68
C ALA A 58 -9.97 34.92 18.02
N LEU A 59 -11.10 34.97 17.33
CA LEU A 59 -11.69 36.24 16.91
C LEU A 59 -12.60 36.74 18.04
N GLY A 60 -12.26 37.85 18.65
CA GLY A 60 -13.06 38.48 19.72
C GLY A 60 -13.49 39.89 19.30
N GLY A 61 -14.73 40.28 19.65
CA GLY A 61 -15.15 41.67 19.61
C GLY A 61 -14.60 42.41 20.84
N TYR A 62 -14.30 43.69 20.68
CA TYR A 62 -13.89 44.52 21.80
C TYR A 62 -14.56 45.91 21.73
N THR A 63 -14.77 46.51 22.87
CA THR A 63 -15.13 47.94 23.03
C THR A 63 -13.87 48.72 23.40
N HIS A 64 -13.86 50.00 23.15
CA HIS A 64 -12.63 50.83 23.27
C HIS A 64 -11.95 50.81 24.65
N ASN A 65 -12.61 50.32 25.68
CA ASN A 65 -12.09 50.17 27.04
C ASN A 65 -11.67 48.73 27.41
N ASP A 66 -11.80 47.76 26.50
CA ASP A 66 -11.48 46.36 26.79
C ASP A 66 -9.99 46.08 26.61
N THR A 67 -9.45 45.19 27.46
CA THR A 67 -8.08 44.70 27.29
C THR A 67 -8.10 43.61 26.22
N VAL A 68 -7.36 43.79 25.14
CA VAL A 68 -7.23 42.81 24.07
C VAL A 68 -6.12 41.83 24.38
N ASN A 69 -6.43 40.55 24.48
CA ASN A 69 -5.48 39.47 24.66
C ASN A 69 -5.01 38.91 23.31
N TYR A 70 -3.71 38.91 23.08
CA TYR A 70 -3.10 38.28 21.89
C TYR A 70 -2.63 36.87 22.22
N VAL A 71 -3.07 35.90 21.44
CA VAL A 71 -2.65 34.51 21.55
C VAL A 71 -1.64 34.20 20.46
N ASN A 72 -0.50 33.62 20.83
CA ASN A 72 0.50 33.15 19.89
C ASN A 72 0.54 31.61 19.88
N PRO A 73 -0.36 30.95 19.09
CA PRO A 73 -0.46 29.51 19.10
C PRO A 73 0.70 28.82 18.35
N ALA A 74 1.21 27.73 18.90
CA ALA A 74 2.18 26.85 18.24
C ALA A 74 1.45 26.02 17.16
N LYS A 75 1.46 26.50 15.93
CA LYS A 75 0.57 26.02 14.83
C LYS A 75 1.12 24.84 14.03
N VAL A 76 2.42 24.60 14.04
CA VAL A 76 3.05 23.61 13.17
C VAL A 76 3.72 22.54 14.01
N LYS A 77 3.29 21.31 13.85
CA LYS A 77 3.98 20.13 14.39
C LYS A 77 4.70 19.41 13.26
N ARG A 78 5.75 18.68 13.58
CA ARG A 78 6.50 17.90 12.62
C ARG A 78 6.23 16.42 12.83
N ALA A 79 5.72 15.77 11.80
CA ALA A 79 5.62 14.33 11.74
C ALA A 79 6.88 13.78 11.06
N ASN A 80 7.58 12.87 11.72
CA ASN A 80 8.84 12.30 11.25
C ASN A 80 8.66 10.82 10.94
N PHE A 81 9.12 10.40 9.75
CA PHE A 81 9.12 9.02 9.31
C PHE A 81 10.52 8.64 8.87
N THR A 82 11.06 7.60 9.48
CA THR A 82 12.41 7.10 9.16
C THR A 82 12.39 6.29 7.87
N TRP A 83 13.45 6.39 7.09
CA TRP A 83 13.69 5.54 5.94
C TRP A 83 13.90 4.10 6.37
N LYS A 84 13.41 3.18 5.55
CA LYS A 84 13.62 1.75 5.73
C LYS A 84 14.15 1.17 4.44
N GLU A 85 15.09 0.25 4.54
CA GLU A 85 15.69 -0.46 3.43
C GLU A 85 15.22 -1.91 3.47
N HIS A 86 14.83 -2.41 2.31
CA HIS A 86 14.38 -3.79 2.17
C HIS A 86 15.18 -4.45 1.05
N HIS A 87 15.45 -5.72 1.19
CA HIS A 87 16.11 -6.52 0.17
C HIS A 87 15.32 -7.80 -0.05
N ILE A 88 15.41 -8.31 -1.26
CA ILE A 88 14.97 -9.64 -1.62
C ILE A 88 16.08 -10.28 -2.44
N GLY A 89 16.29 -11.57 -2.30
CA GLY A 89 17.33 -12.28 -3.03
C GLY A 89 16.91 -13.70 -3.34
N ILE A 90 17.44 -14.25 -4.41
CA ILE A 90 17.28 -15.63 -4.81
C ILE A 90 18.60 -16.35 -4.64
N GLY A 91 18.55 -17.58 -4.13
CA GLY A 91 19.69 -18.49 -4.08
C GLY A 91 19.52 -19.60 -5.11
N VAL A 92 20.59 -19.91 -5.82
CA VAL A 92 20.67 -21.08 -6.70
C VAL A 92 21.68 -22.06 -6.10
N THR A 93 21.24 -23.27 -5.85
CA THR A 93 22.10 -24.31 -5.28
C THR A 93 22.81 -25.11 -6.38
N LEU A 94 24.01 -25.57 -6.09
CA LEU A 94 24.77 -26.41 -7.00
C LEU A 94 24.04 -27.71 -7.38
N THR A 95 23.17 -28.18 -6.47
CA THR A 95 22.37 -29.39 -6.70
C THR A 95 21.25 -29.13 -7.70
N GLU A 96 20.63 -27.96 -7.66
CA GLU A 96 19.63 -27.52 -8.65
C GLU A 96 20.27 -27.43 -10.02
N LEU A 97 21.39 -26.74 -10.15
CA LEU A 97 22.14 -26.62 -11.42
C LEU A 97 22.46 -27.99 -12.02
N LYS A 98 22.92 -28.93 -11.19
CA LYS A 98 23.23 -30.31 -11.65
C LYS A 98 22.00 -31.09 -12.07
N ARG A 99 20.84 -30.90 -11.40
CA ARG A 99 19.59 -31.55 -11.76
C ARG A 99 19.03 -31.05 -13.08
N ASP A 100 19.23 -29.76 -13.38
CA ASP A 100 18.81 -29.14 -14.63
C ASP A 100 19.79 -29.41 -15.79
N GLY A 101 20.82 -30.26 -15.56
CA GLY A 101 21.74 -30.71 -16.57
C GLY A 101 22.89 -29.74 -16.89
N ILE A 102 23.08 -28.74 -16.02
CA ILE A 102 24.19 -27.80 -16.16
C ILE A 102 25.46 -28.42 -15.60
N SER A 103 26.48 -28.57 -16.43
CA SER A 103 27.78 -29.11 -16.00
C SER A 103 28.58 -28.06 -15.24
N VAL A 104 28.72 -28.29 -13.94
CA VAL A 104 29.52 -27.45 -13.04
C VAL A 104 30.92 -28.00 -12.93
N VAL A 105 31.63 -28.15 -14.05
CA VAL A 105 33.02 -28.67 -14.06
C VAL A 105 33.95 -27.62 -14.66
N ASP A 106 34.90 -27.21 -13.88
CA ASP A 106 35.87 -26.16 -14.17
C ASP A 106 37.01 -26.59 -15.06
N SER A 107 36.81 -27.62 -15.89
CA SER A 107 37.89 -28.17 -16.76
C SER A 107 37.59 -27.88 -18.24
N ALA A 108 38.21 -26.86 -18.75
CA ALA A 108 38.10 -26.35 -20.11
C ALA A 108 38.84 -27.19 -21.17
N THR A 109 38.88 -28.51 -21.07
CA THR A 109 39.84 -29.29 -21.93
C THR A 109 39.20 -30.31 -22.87
N SER A 110 37.89 -30.30 -23.15
CA SER A 110 37.37 -31.19 -24.18
C SER A 110 36.40 -30.53 -25.15
N ASP A 111 36.58 -30.76 -26.43
CA ASP A 111 35.76 -30.29 -27.56
C ASP A 111 34.31 -30.77 -27.52
N SER A 112 33.99 -31.81 -26.74
CA SER A 112 32.65 -32.33 -26.53
C SER A 112 31.75 -31.40 -25.68
N LEU A 113 32.34 -30.47 -24.92
CA LEU A 113 31.62 -29.49 -24.11
C LEU A 113 31.03 -28.33 -24.94
N LYS A 114 31.57 -28.08 -26.13
CA LYS A 114 31.08 -27.02 -27.01
C LYS A 114 29.70 -27.31 -27.61
N SER A 115 29.35 -28.57 -27.76
CA SER A 115 28.05 -28.97 -28.33
C SER A 115 26.85 -28.79 -27.40
N ASN A 116 27.06 -28.73 -26.08
CA ASN A 116 26.00 -28.63 -25.10
C ASN A 116 25.78 -27.21 -24.53
N ARG A 117 26.67 -26.26 -24.83
CA ARG A 117 26.61 -24.90 -24.32
C ARG A 117 25.25 -24.24 -24.52
N GLY A 118 24.65 -24.34 -25.69
CA GLY A 118 23.36 -23.72 -25.95
C GLY A 118 22.23 -24.32 -25.14
N ARG A 119 22.29 -25.59 -24.78
CA ARG A 119 21.29 -26.23 -23.91
C ARG A 119 21.49 -25.85 -22.45
N GLU A 120 22.68 -25.73 -21.98
CA GLU A 120 23.04 -25.34 -20.63
C GLU A 120 22.69 -23.87 -20.39
N GLU A 121 22.96 -22.98 -21.37
CA GLU A 121 22.57 -21.58 -21.33
C GLU A 121 21.04 -21.42 -21.28
N GLN A 122 20.31 -22.20 -22.07
CA GLN A 122 18.85 -22.18 -22.07
C GLN A 122 18.27 -22.75 -20.78
N ALA A 123 18.82 -23.83 -20.23
CA ALA A 123 18.39 -24.39 -18.96
C ALA A 123 18.61 -23.41 -17.79
N LEU A 124 19.77 -22.73 -17.77
CA LEU A 124 20.05 -21.69 -16.77
C LEU A 124 19.14 -20.49 -16.93
N ALA A 125 18.86 -20.06 -18.16
CA ALA A 125 17.94 -18.95 -18.42
C ALA A 125 16.53 -19.27 -17.94
N ASN A 126 16.03 -20.49 -18.20
CA ASN A 126 14.71 -20.93 -17.74
C ASN A 126 14.64 -21.00 -16.21
N LEU A 127 15.66 -21.56 -15.55
CA LEU A 127 15.72 -21.62 -14.09
C LEU A 127 15.74 -20.22 -13.46
N LEU A 128 16.48 -19.28 -14.05
CA LEU A 128 16.50 -17.91 -13.61
C LEU A 128 15.17 -17.21 -13.87
N GLU A 129 14.51 -17.49 -15.00
CA GLU A 129 13.19 -16.96 -15.32
C GLU A 129 12.17 -17.35 -14.25
N ASP A 130 12.07 -18.64 -13.94
CA ASP A 130 11.15 -19.15 -12.92
C ASP A 130 11.44 -18.54 -11.53
N LYS A 131 12.72 -18.47 -11.15
CA LYS A 131 13.11 -17.89 -9.84
C LYS A 131 12.90 -16.38 -9.77
N LEU A 132 13.10 -15.65 -10.85
CA LEU A 132 12.85 -14.21 -10.89
C LEU A 132 11.35 -13.90 -10.89
N GLU A 133 10.53 -14.72 -11.53
CA GLU A 133 9.07 -14.60 -11.48
C GLU A 133 8.55 -14.84 -10.06
N ASP A 134 9.03 -15.89 -9.38
CA ASP A 134 8.71 -16.18 -7.98
C ASP A 134 9.19 -15.05 -7.05
N MET A 135 10.40 -14.52 -7.28
CA MET A 135 10.92 -13.38 -6.53
C MET A 135 10.06 -12.12 -6.71
N ALA A 136 9.62 -11.83 -7.93
CA ALA A 136 8.79 -10.67 -8.23
C ALA A 136 7.43 -10.76 -7.52
N GLU A 137 6.78 -11.94 -7.55
CA GLU A 137 5.53 -12.19 -6.83
C GLU A 137 5.73 -12.10 -5.31
N SER A 138 6.79 -12.71 -4.79
CA SER A 138 7.14 -12.66 -3.37
C SER A 138 7.43 -11.24 -2.90
N TYR A 139 8.10 -10.44 -3.73
CA TYR A 139 8.33 -9.00 -3.45
C TYR A 139 7.01 -8.23 -3.39
N ALA A 140 6.14 -8.40 -4.38
CA ALA A 140 4.86 -7.71 -4.43
C ALA A 140 3.96 -8.07 -3.23
N ARG A 141 3.92 -9.36 -2.84
CA ARG A 141 3.20 -9.82 -1.63
C ARG A 141 3.81 -9.26 -0.35
N GLY A 142 5.12 -9.33 -0.22
CA GLY A 142 5.84 -8.80 0.94
C GLY A 142 5.64 -7.30 1.10
N LEU A 143 5.76 -6.55 0.01
CA LEU A 143 5.55 -5.11 0.02
C LEU A 143 4.10 -4.75 0.35
N ASN A 144 3.11 -5.45 -0.22
CA ASN A 144 1.71 -5.26 0.14
C ASN A 144 1.47 -5.54 1.63
N GLY A 145 2.06 -6.61 2.18
CA GLY A 145 2.01 -6.91 3.60
C GLY A 145 2.60 -5.80 4.48
N PHE A 146 3.73 -5.22 4.10
CA PHE A 146 4.31 -4.07 4.79
C PHE A 146 3.42 -2.82 4.70
N LEU A 147 2.80 -2.57 3.54
CA LEU A 147 1.89 -1.44 3.36
C LEU A 147 0.63 -1.54 4.23
N TRP A 148 0.15 -2.75 4.50
CA TRP A 148 -0.95 -3.00 5.44
C TRP A 148 -0.49 -3.00 6.91
N GLY A 149 0.78 -3.21 7.18
CA GLY A 149 1.36 -3.30 8.51
C GLY A 149 1.31 -1.99 9.31
N ASP A 150 1.64 -2.09 10.59
CA ASP A 150 1.78 -0.94 11.50
C ASP A 150 3.24 -0.49 11.68
N GLY A 151 4.19 -1.22 11.10
CA GLY A 151 5.63 -0.95 11.22
C GLY A 151 6.25 -1.40 12.54
N THR A 152 5.56 -2.22 13.34
CA THR A 152 6.07 -2.72 14.64
C THR A 152 6.51 -4.19 14.61
N SER A 153 6.22 -4.90 13.51
CA SER A 153 6.53 -6.33 13.38
C SER A 153 8.02 -6.63 13.37
N ASP A 154 8.84 -5.70 12.91
CA ASP A 154 10.30 -5.77 12.88
C ASP A 154 10.88 -4.35 13.01
N ALA A 155 12.12 -4.24 13.51
CA ALA A 155 12.85 -2.97 13.61
C ALA A 155 12.98 -2.24 12.27
N ASN A 156 13.02 -2.98 11.17
CA ASN A 156 13.11 -2.46 9.80
C ASN A 156 11.77 -2.47 9.04
N ALA A 157 10.66 -2.83 9.69
CA ALA A 157 9.37 -2.83 9.04
C ALA A 157 8.95 -1.42 8.61
N LEU A 158 8.30 -1.33 7.45
CA LEU A 158 7.76 -0.09 6.92
C LEU A 158 6.50 0.31 7.73
N ALA A 159 6.38 1.58 8.05
CA ALA A 159 5.15 2.12 8.62
C ALA A 159 4.06 2.17 7.53
N GLY A 160 3.21 1.16 7.48
CA GLY A 160 2.11 1.05 6.53
C GLY A 160 0.84 1.76 7.02
N ILE A 161 -0.31 1.42 6.42
CA ILE A 161 -1.60 2.09 6.69
C ILE A 161 -1.98 2.02 8.17
N ARG A 162 -1.75 0.89 8.84
CA ARG A 162 -2.07 0.74 10.26
C ARG A 162 -1.22 1.60 11.19
N ALA A 163 -0.08 2.13 10.73
CA ALA A 163 0.66 3.15 11.46
C ALA A 163 -0.07 4.50 11.49
N PHE A 164 -0.82 4.81 10.44
CA PHE A 164 -1.58 6.05 10.28
C PHE A 164 -3.02 5.93 10.74
N VAL A 165 -3.67 4.81 10.41
CA VAL A 165 -5.08 4.54 10.73
C VAL A 165 -5.12 3.56 11.89
N LYS A 166 -5.47 4.06 13.07
CA LYS A 166 -5.56 3.28 14.31
C LYS A 166 -7.01 2.93 14.61
N ASP A 167 -7.23 1.75 15.17
CA ASP A 167 -8.57 1.33 15.63
C ASP A 167 -9.00 2.11 16.88
N THR A 168 -8.04 2.50 17.72
CA THR A 168 -8.27 3.27 18.94
C THR A 168 -7.32 4.47 19.02
N PRO A 169 -7.48 5.50 18.16
CA PRO A 169 -6.51 6.59 18.04
C PRO A 169 -6.39 7.46 19.31
N ALA A 170 -7.40 7.44 20.18
CA ALA A 170 -7.39 8.17 21.45
C ALA A 170 -6.78 7.38 22.61
N ALA A 171 -6.35 6.13 22.41
CA ALA A 171 -5.76 5.32 23.45
C ALA A 171 -4.34 5.77 23.82
N VAL A 172 -3.93 5.48 25.06
CA VAL A 172 -2.59 5.81 25.56
C VAL A 172 -1.52 5.10 24.71
N GLY A 173 -0.46 5.82 24.39
CA GLY A 173 0.67 5.29 23.62
C GLY A 173 0.47 5.30 22.09
N GLN A 174 -0.68 5.76 21.58
CA GLN A 174 -0.89 5.87 20.15
C GLN A 174 -0.18 7.10 19.58
N THR A 175 0.83 6.85 18.75
CA THR A 175 1.61 7.89 18.07
C THR A 175 1.57 7.69 16.55
N CYS A 176 1.62 8.79 15.81
CA CYS A 176 1.76 8.76 14.36
C CYS A 176 2.79 9.83 13.95
N GLY A 177 3.89 9.39 13.33
CA GLY A 177 5.00 10.28 12.99
C GLY A 177 5.64 10.98 14.19
N GLY A 178 5.62 10.36 15.39
CA GLY A 178 6.11 10.93 16.63
C GLY A 178 5.16 11.93 17.31
N ILE A 179 3.97 12.18 16.73
CA ILE A 179 2.93 13.01 17.36
C ILE A 179 2.01 12.11 18.16
N ASP A 180 1.89 12.38 19.47
CA ASP A 180 0.99 11.65 20.34
C ASP A 180 -0.48 11.98 20.00
N GLN A 181 -1.22 10.96 19.55
CA GLN A 181 -2.63 11.05 19.20
C GLN A 181 -3.55 11.06 20.44
N ASN A 182 -3.09 10.55 21.58
CA ASN A 182 -3.88 10.55 22.82
C ASN A 182 -4.08 11.97 23.38
N ALA A 183 -3.09 12.83 23.24
CA ALA A 183 -3.16 14.18 23.77
C ALA A 183 -4.34 14.97 23.18
N THR A 184 -5.13 15.62 24.02
CA THR A 184 -6.30 16.41 23.61
C THR A 184 -5.92 17.53 22.63
N ALA A 185 -4.76 18.15 22.80
CA ALA A 185 -4.22 19.17 21.89
C ALA A 185 -3.91 18.63 20.48
N ASN A 186 -3.85 17.31 20.30
CA ASN A 186 -3.59 16.65 19.04
C ASN A 186 -4.81 15.92 18.49
N ALA A 187 -6.01 16.18 19.01
CA ALA A 187 -7.24 15.53 18.56
C ALA A 187 -7.50 15.67 17.05
N TRP A 188 -6.99 16.74 16.46
CA TRP A 188 -7.04 16.99 15.03
C TRP A 188 -6.17 16.03 14.17
N TRP A 189 -5.19 15.35 14.79
CA TRP A 189 -4.31 14.38 14.14
C TRP A 189 -4.81 12.93 14.26
N ARG A 190 -5.98 12.73 14.85
CA ARG A 190 -6.62 11.42 14.98
C ARG A 190 -7.33 11.06 13.69
N ASN A 191 -7.20 9.80 13.28
CA ASN A 191 -8.07 9.26 12.25
C ASN A 191 -9.50 9.07 12.80
N ARG A 192 -10.47 9.10 11.91
CA ARG A 192 -11.85 8.76 12.25
C ARG A 192 -12.00 7.24 12.22
N VAL A 193 -12.69 6.71 13.22
CA VAL A 193 -12.94 5.28 13.36
C VAL A 193 -14.34 5.04 13.88
N ASN A 194 -14.99 4.00 13.40
CA ASN A 194 -16.25 3.50 13.93
C ASN A 194 -16.23 1.98 13.92
N LEU A 195 -16.20 1.40 15.11
CA LEU A 195 -16.17 -0.06 15.32
C LEU A 195 -17.58 -0.62 15.65
N SER A 196 -18.60 0.23 15.66
CA SER A 196 -19.96 -0.15 16.07
C SER A 196 -20.88 -0.55 14.91
N VAL A 197 -20.45 -0.36 13.66
CA VAL A 197 -21.24 -0.75 12.49
C VAL A 197 -21.04 -2.26 12.26
N ALA A 198 -22.07 -3.05 12.63
CA ALA A 198 -22.01 -4.50 12.49
C ALA A 198 -22.23 -4.93 11.02
N THR A 199 -21.39 -5.83 10.52
CA THR A 199 -21.55 -6.43 9.18
C THR A 199 -22.76 -7.35 9.10
N THR A 200 -23.26 -7.85 10.23
CA THR A 200 -24.43 -8.74 10.35
C THR A 200 -25.77 -8.01 10.49
N ALA A 201 -25.77 -6.69 10.71
CA ALA A 201 -27.01 -5.92 10.85
C ALA A 201 -27.88 -5.99 9.58
N THR A 202 -29.17 -5.85 9.69
CA THR A 202 -30.12 -6.00 8.56
C THR A 202 -30.61 -4.67 7.98
N GLY A 203 -30.27 -3.55 8.62
CA GLY A 203 -30.68 -2.20 8.23
C GLY A 203 -29.76 -1.56 7.18
N ASN A 204 -29.89 -0.24 7.03
CA ASN A 204 -29.11 0.58 6.09
C ASN A 204 -27.93 1.28 6.77
N GLU A 205 -27.42 0.74 7.84
CA GLU A 205 -26.48 1.40 8.74
C GLU A 205 -25.13 1.67 8.05
N LEU A 206 -24.68 0.74 7.20
CA LEU A 206 -23.41 0.87 6.50
C LEU A 206 -23.45 1.99 5.46
N THR A 207 -24.49 2.05 4.64
CA THR A 207 -24.63 3.12 3.64
C THR A 207 -24.88 4.48 4.29
N MET A 208 -25.58 4.55 5.41
CA MET A 208 -25.73 5.79 6.19
C MET A 208 -24.40 6.23 6.79
N PHE A 209 -23.63 5.30 7.32
CA PHE A 209 -22.29 5.57 7.84
C PHE A 209 -21.36 6.12 6.74
N ILE A 210 -21.28 5.45 5.58
CA ILE A 210 -20.48 5.90 4.44
C ILE A 210 -20.87 7.34 4.05
N ASN A 211 -22.16 7.63 3.90
CA ASN A 211 -22.64 8.96 3.54
C ASN A 211 -22.28 10.02 4.60
N THR A 212 -22.29 9.65 5.87
CA THR A 212 -21.93 10.56 6.95
C THR A 212 -20.42 10.86 6.92
N GLU A 213 -19.59 9.84 6.77
CA GLU A 213 -18.15 10.02 6.69
C GLU A 213 -17.73 10.76 5.42
N MET A 214 -18.36 10.50 4.27
CA MET A 214 -18.12 11.24 3.04
C MET A 214 -18.43 12.74 3.20
N ARG A 215 -19.53 13.09 3.85
CA ARG A 215 -19.85 14.51 4.16
C ARG A 215 -18.81 15.15 5.06
N GLN A 216 -18.33 14.42 6.06
CA GLN A 216 -17.27 14.92 6.96
C GLN A 216 -15.94 15.11 6.21
N LEU A 217 -15.56 14.16 5.37
CA LEU A 217 -14.35 14.29 4.54
C LEU A 217 -14.44 15.49 3.59
N GLN A 218 -15.58 15.67 2.91
CA GLN A 218 -15.81 16.80 2.01
C GLN A 218 -15.75 18.15 2.75
N ARG A 219 -16.25 18.20 3.99
CA ARG A 219 -16.20 19.40 4.83
C ARG A 219 -14.75 19.87 5.06
N PHE A 220 -13.81 18.95 5.13
CA PHE A 220 -12.37 19.23 5.31
C PHE A 220 -11.57 19.21 3.99
N GLY A 221 -12.26 19.21 2.84
CA GLY A 221 -11.62 19.25 1.51
C GLY A 221 -11.10 17.91 1.01
N GLY A 222 -11.41 16.81 1.71
CA GLY A 222 -11.06 15.46 1.27
C GLY A 222 -11.92 15.00 0.10
N LYS A 223 -11.30 14.40 -0.91
CA LYS A 223 -11.97 13.77 -2.06
C LYS A 223 -11.39 12.37 -2.23
N PRO A 224 -11.89 11.37 -1.48
CA PRO A 224 -11.43 10.00 -1.65
C PRO A 224 -11.97 9.43 -2.96
N ASP A 225 -11.12 8.73 -3.69
CA ASP A 225 -11.45 8.06 -4.96
C ASP A 225 -11.65 6.56 -4.76
N ILE A 226 -10.91 5.95 -3.84
CA ILE A 226 -10.85 4.50 -3.62
C ILE A 226 -11.07 4.20 -2.14
N ALA A 227 -11.87 3.18 -1.85
CA ALA A 227 -11.99 2.54 -0.56
C ALA A 227 -11.54 1.08 -0.65
N LEU A 228 -10.66 0.67 0.24
CA LEU A 228 -10.23 -0.73 0.34
C LEU A 228 -11.04 -1.42 1.43
N CYS A 229 -11.55 -2.60 1.13
CA CYS A 229 -12.49 -3.32 1.97
C CYS A 229 -12.19 -4.80 2.03
N GLY A 230 -12.50 -5.43 3.16
CA GLY A 230 -12.55 -6.89 3.27
C GLY A 230 -13.84 -7.47 2.66
N SER A 231 -13.87 -8.81 2.50
CA SER A 231 -14.98 -9.56 1.91
C SER A 231 -16.32 -9.28 2.60
N ASP A 232 -16.35 -9.35 3.93
CA ASP A 232 -17.59 -9.19 4.72
C ASP A 232 -18.20 -7.79 4.54
N PHE A 233 -17.35 -6.77 4.41
CA PHE A 233 -17.79 -5.42 4.14
C PHE A 233 -18.40 -5.30 2.74
N MET A 234 -17.76 -5.90 1.73
CA MET A 234 -18.25 -5.90 0.36
C MET A 234 -19.58 -6.61 0.23
N ASP A 235 -19.73 -7.78 0.86
CA ASP A 235 -20.97 -8.56 0.87
C ASP A 235 -22.10 -7.78 1.55
N ARG A 236 -21.80 -7.14 2.66
CA ARG A 236 -22.78 -6.29 3.36
C ARG A 236 -23.19 -5.10 2.52
N LEU A 237 -22.25 -4.39 1.92
CA LEU A 237 -22.54 -3.24 1.06
C LEU A 237 -23.37 -3.65 -0.14
N ASN A 238 -23.04 -4.76 -0.79
CA ASN A 238 -23.80 -5.30 -1.91
C ASN A 238 -25.23 -5.65 -1.51
N LYS A 239 -25.43 -6.28 -0.36
CA LYS A 239 -26.75 -6.61 0.18
C LYS A 239 -27.60 -5.36 0.44
N GLU A 240 -27.03 -4.31 1.03
CA GLU A 240 -27.74 -3.04 1.27
C GLU A 240 -28.10 -2.31 -0.02
N LEU A 241 -27.18 -2.27 -0.99
CA LEU A 241 -27.39 -1.62 -2.28
C LEU A 241 -28.47 -2.36 -3.11
N THR A 242 -28.42 -3.71 -3.09
CA THR A 242 -29.44 -4.54 -3.76
C THR A 242 -30.81 -4.33 -3.14
N ALA A 243 -30.91 -4.31 -1.83
CA ALA A 243 -32.18 -4.08 -1.12
C ALA A 243 -32.80 -2.70 -1.44
N ARG A 244 -31.98 -1.70 -1.78
CA ARG A 244 -32.42 -0.35 -2.19
C ARG A 244 -32.68 -0.21 -3.68
N GLY A 245 -32.50 -1.24 -4.49
CA GLY A 245 -32.66 -1.19 -5.94
C GLY A 245 -31.61 -0.38 -6.70
N TYR A 246 -30.53 0.07 -6.04
CA TYR A 246 -29.45 0.81 -6.71
C TYR A 246 -28.72 -0.02 -7.75
N TYR A 247 -28.66 -1.33 -7.57
CA TYR A 247 -27.96 -2.23 -8.46
C TYR A 247 -28.65 -2.39 -9.83
N THR A 248 -29.97 -2.24 -9.88
CA THR A 248 -30.73 -2.41 -11.12
C THR A 248 -30.61 -1.23 -12.08
N GLN A 249 -30.26 -0.05 -11.61
CA GLN A 249 -30.17 1.14 -12.47
C GLN A 249 -28.79 1.35 -13.10
N GLN A 250 -27.70 0.92 -12.45
CA GLN A 250 -26.35 1.07 -13.00
C GLN A 250 -25.86 -0.13 -13.81
N GLY A 251 -26.31 -1.34 -13.51
CA GLY A 251 -25.89 -2.56 -14.19
C GLY A 251 -26.41 -2.73 -15.62
N PHE A 252 -27.57 -2.13 -15.94
CA PHE A 252 -28.19 -2.26 -17.27
C PHE A 252 -27.81 -1.17 -18.27
N ALA A 253 -27.26 -0.04 -17.83
CA ALA A 253 -26.97 1.10 -18.69
C ALA A 253 -25.61 1.02 -19.43
N ARG A 254 -24.74 0.11 -19.03
CA ARG A 254 -23.46 -0.15 -19.71
C ARG A 254 -23.24 -1.67 -19.79
N GLY A 255 -23.77 -2.29 -20.83
CA GLY A 255 -23.53 -3.69 -21.11
C GLY A 255 -22.05 -3.99 -21.25
N ALA A 256 -21.41 -4.35 -20.19
CA ALA A 256 -20.14 -5.08 -20.09
C ALA A 256 -19.61 -5.01 -18.65
N ASP A 257 -19.20 -6.16 -18.14
CA ASP A 257 -18.35 -6.33 -16.97
C ASP A 257 -18.85 -5.76 -15.65
N ILE A 258 -19.80 -6.46 -15.06
CA ILE A 258 -19.84 -6.56 -13.61
C ILE A 258 -18.61 -7.39 -13.21
N LYS A 259 -17.46 -6.72 -13.08
CA LYS A 259 -16.36 -7.30 -12.34
C LYS A 259 -16.87 -7.53 -10.92
N VAL A 260 -16.93 -8.78 -10.54
CA VAL A 260 -17.29 -9.24 -9.21
C VAL A 260 -16.22 -8.75 -8.21
N GLY A 261 -16.09 -7.47 -8.01
CA GLY A 261 -15.03 -6.96 -7.15
C GLY A 261 -15.05 -5.47 -6.89
N ASP A 262 -15.55 -4.66 -7.83
CA ASP A 262 -15.54 -3.21 -7.67
C ASP A 262 -16.98 -2.68 -7.58
N ILE A 263 -17.34 -2.09 -6.45
CA ILE A 263 -18.63 -1.45 -6.25
C ILE A 263 -18.40 0.06 -6.20
N THR A 264 -19.14 0.82 -7.01
CA THR A 264 -19.09 2.29 -6.94
C THR A 264 -20.33 2.81 -6.24
N TYR A 265 -20.14 3.54 -5.14
CA TYR A 265 -21.21 4.18 -4.39
C TYR A 265 -20.80 5.59 -3.96
N SER A 266 -21.67 6.57 -4.20
CA SER A 266 -21.43 7.99 -3.85
C SER A 266 -20.14 8.60 -4.42
N GLY A 267 -19.67 8.12 -5.58
CA GLY A 267 -18.43 8.57 -6.22
C GLY A 267 -17.15 7.92 -5.68
N LEU A 268 -17.29 6.96 -4.78
CA LEU A 268 -16.19 6.20 -4.18
C LEU A 268 -16.22 4.78 -4.75
N THR A 269 -15.07 4.30 -5.21
CA THR A 269 -14.91 2.92 -5.69
C THR A 269 -14.40 2.04 -4.58
N PHE A 270 -15.19 1.04 -4.21
CA PHE A 270 -14.85 0.03 -3.20
C PHE A 270 -14.18 -1.15 -3.88
N ARG A 271 -12.98 -1.48 -3.45
CA ARG A 271 -12.17 -2.58 -3.96
C ARG A 271 -11.82 -3.55 -2.84
N TYR A 272 -11.83 -4.83 -3.19
CA TYR A 272 -11.36 -5.89 -2.31
C TYR A 272 -9.83 -6.00 -2.41
N ASP A 273 -9.14 -6.11 -1.23
CA ASP A 273 -7.70 -6.37 -1.12
C ASP A 273 -7.44 -7.37 0.02
#